data_7fff552344158673da685fe580ae9126
#
_entry.id   7fff552344158673da685fe580ae9126
#
_cell.length_a   1.000
_cell.length_b   1.000
_cell.length_c   1.000
_cell.angle_alpha   90.00
_cell.angle_beta   90.00
_cell.angle_gamma   90.00
#
_symmetry.space_group_name_H-M   'P 1'
#
loop_
_entity.id
_entity.type
_entity.pdbx_description
1 polymer ?
#
loop_
_entity_poly.entity_id
_entity_poly.type
_entity_poly.pdbx_seq_one_letter_code
_entity_poly.pdbx_strand_id
1 'polypeptide(L)'
;MSVALMWEARAVAGRGDELLAWARERTLALAVAPLRHETLRAPQDRVLVITWWDAAYDADLPELPEPDPDLVTRAVHRWRFETA
;
A
#
# COMPACT_ATOMS: atom_id res chain seq x y z
N MET A 1 5.55 -0.24 20.64
CA MET A 1 4.91 0.70 19.70
C MET A 1 4.96 0.13 18.31
N SER A 2 4.01 0.42 17.47
CA SER A 2 4.01 -0.04 16.10
C SER A 2 3.86 1.12 15.13
N VAL A 3 4.33 0.90 13.90
CA VAL A 3 4.24 1.85 12.81
C VAL A 3 3.27 1.32 11.78
N ALA A 4 2.40 2.18 11.26
CA ALA A 4 1.53 1.87 10.14
C ALA A 4 2.02 2.62 8.89
N LEU A 5 2.25 1.88 7.81
CA LEU A 5 2.52 2.45 6.50
C LEU A 5 1.25 2.37 5.67
N MET A 6 0.85 3.48 5.10
CA MET A 6 -0.31 3.55 4.22
C MET A 6 0.15 3.87 2.80
N TRP A 7 -0.37 3.10 1.86
CA TRP A 7 -0.08 3.22 0.44
C TRP A 7 -1.41 3.30 -0.30
N GLU A 8 -1.64 4.38 -1.02
CA GLU A 8 -2.91 4.59 -1.72
C GLU A 8 -2.64 4.93 -3.18
N ALA A 9 -3.35 4.26 -4.08
CA ALA A 9 -3.26 4.50 -5.50
C ALA A 9 -4.65 4.56 -6.12
N ARG A 10 -4.74 5.24 -7.25
CA ARG A 10 -5.98 5.32 -8.04
C ARG A 10 -5.71 4.79 -9.43
N ALA A 11 -6.43 3.73 -9.80
CA ALA A 11 -6.30 3.16 -11.14
C ALA A 11 -7.00 4.03 -12.19
N VAL A 12 -6.57 3.85 -13.43
CA VAL A 12 -7.31 4.31 -14.59
C VAL A 12 -8.73 3.73 -14.52
N ALA A 13 -9.72 4.50 -14.95
CA ALA A 13 -11.14 4.13 -14.86
C ALA A 13 -11.37 2.71 -15.38
N GLY A 14 -12.03 1.89 -14.57
CA GLY A 14 -12.35 0.50 -14.89
C GLY A 14 -11.23 -0.50 -14.59
N ARG A 15 -10.06 -0.07 -14.13
CA ARG A 15 -8.92 -0.97 -13.85
C ARG A 15 -8.63 -1.14 -12.36
N GLY A 16 -9.58 -0.78 -11.50
CA GLY A 16 -9.42 -0.90 -10.04
C GLY A 16 -9.17 -2.34 -9.57
N ASP A 17 -9.83 -3.32 -10.16
CA ASP A 17 -9.63 -4.72 -9.79
C ASP A 17 -8.25 -5.22 -10.17
N GLU A 18 -7.69 -4.76 -11.28
CA GLU A 18 -6.32 -5.08 -11.69
C GLU A 18 -5.31 -4.48 -10.70
N LEU A 19 -5.51 -3.22 -10.31
CA LEU A 19 -4.68 -2.58 -9.31
C LEU A 19 -4.76 -3.30 -7.96
N LEU A 20 -5.97 -3.71 -7.56
CA LEU A 20 -6.19 -4.43 -6.32
C LEU A 20 -5.41 -5.76 -6.30
N ALA A 21 -5.51 -6.54 -7.37
CA ALA A 21 -4.79 -7.80 -7.49
C ALA A 21 -3.27 -7.60 -7.46
N TRP A 22 -2.77 -6.59 -8.15
CA TRP A 22 -1.36 -6.23 -8.15
C TRP A 22 -0.87 -5.85 -6.74
N ALA A 23 -1.65 -5.02 -6.04
CA ALA A 23 -1.29 -4.57 -4.70
C ALA A 23 -1.24 -5.73 -3.70
N ARG A 24 -2.20 -6.67 -3.78
CA ARG A 24 -2.19 -7.88 -2.95
C ARG A 24 -0.96 -8.73 -3.21
N GLU A 25 -0.61 -8.92 -4.47
CA GLU A 25 0.56 -9.70 -4.85
C GLU A 25 1.85 -9.05 -4.34
N ARG A 26 1.98 -7.73 -4.50
CA ARG A 26 3.15 -7.00 -4.02
C ARG A 26 3.26 -7.01 -2.50
N THR A 27 2.14 -6.96 -1.79
CA THR A 27 2.14 -7.05 -0.32
C THR A 27 2.70 -8.40 0.15
N LEU A 28 2.27 -9.49 -0.48
CA LEU A 28 2.77 -10.82 -0.16
C LEU A 28 4.23 -11.03 -0.57
N ALA A 29 4.74 -10.24 -1.50
CA ALA A 29 6.11 -10.33 -2.00
C ALA A 29 7.09 -9.41 -1.25
N LEU A 30 6.65 -8.69 -0.21
CA LEU A 30 7.55 -7.86 0.59
C LEU A 30 8.69 -8.69 1.17
N ALA A 31 9.90 -8.12 1.21
CA ALA A 31 11.09 -8.82 1.67
C ALA A 31 10.99 -9.31 3.13
N VAL A 32 10.25 -8.58 3.96
CA VAL A 32 9.93 -8.92 5.34
C VAL A 32 8.42 -8.84 5.50
N ALA A 33 7.83 -9.83 6.17
CA ALA A 33 6.40 -9.83 6.42
C ALA A 33 6.04 -8.80 7.50
N PRO A 34 5.02 -7.97 7.30
CA PRO A 34 4.52 -7.09 8.36
C PRO A 34 3.83 -7.91 9.46
N LEU A 35 3.62 -7.29 10.62
CA LEU A 35 2.82 -7.90 11.69
C LEU A 35 1.40 -8.19 11.21
N ARG A 36 0.87 -7.28 10.43
CA ARG A 36 -0.49 -7.34 9.89
C ARG A 36 -0.56 -6.48 8.63
N HIS A 37 -1.46 -6.82 7.73
CA HIS A 37 -1.74 -5.98 6.56
C HIS A 37 -3.21 -6.05 6.19
N GLU A 38 -3.70 -5.00 5.58
CA GLU A 38 -5.04 -4.94 5.02
C GLU A 38 -4.99 -4.27 3.65
N THR A 39 -5.79 -4.79 2.72
CA THR A 39 -6.00 -4.19 1.41
C THR A 39 -7.45 -3.79 1.30
N LEU A 40 -7.69 -2.52 1.04
CA LEU A 40 -9.02 -1.90 1.02
C LEU A 40 -9.23 -1.22 -0.32
N ARG A 41 -10.47 -1.14 -0.76
CA ARG A 41 -10.81 -0.39 -1.97
C ARG A 41 -11.89 0.66 -1.67
N ALA A 42 -11.89 1.69 -2.49
CA ALA A 42 -12.85 2.79 -2.40
C ALA A 42 -13.39 3.13 -3.80
N PRO A 43 -14.46 3.92 -3.87
CA PRO A 43 -14.97 4.40 -5.16
C PRO A 43 -13.90 5.05 -6.02
N GLN A 44 -14.12 5.11 -7.33
CA GLN A 44 -13.22 5.69 -8.32
C GLN A 44 -11.92 4.90 -8.49
N ASP A 45 -12.02 3.57 -8.40
CA ASP A 45 -10.90 2.66 -8.65
C ASP A 45 -9.69 2.90 -7.74
N ARG A 46 -9.92 3.30 -6.49
CA ARG A 46 -8.88 3.52 -5.51
C ARG A 46 -8.59 2.26 -4.70
N VAL A 47 -7.33 2.08 -4.35
CA VAL A 47 -6.85 0.96 -3.53
C VAL A 47 -5.96 1.53 -2.42
N LEU A 48 -6.20 1.07 -1.19
CA LEU A 48 -5.39 1.40 -0.02
C LEU A 48 -4.79 0.12 0.54
N VAL A 49 -3.50 0.13 0.80
CA VAL A 49 -2.82 -0.93 1.55
C VAL A 49 -2.27 -0.34 2.84
N ILE A 50 -2.56 -1.01 3.94
CA ILE A 50 -1.99 -0.65 5.24
C ILE A 50 -1.17 -1.84 5.72
N THR A 51 0.07 -1.57 6.14
CA THR A 51 0.95 -2.56 6.77
C THR A 51 1.37 -2.06 8.13
N TRP A 52 1.38 -2.97 9.13
CA TRP A 52 1.79 -2.65 10.51
C TRP A 52 3.11 -3.35 10.83
N TRP A 53 3.97 -2.63 11.54
CA TRP A 53 5.35 -3.04 11.82
C TRP A 53 5.71 -2.78 13.27
N ASP A 54 6.41 -3.74 13.89
CA ASP A 54 7.04 -3.52 15.19
C ASP A 54 8.41 -2.89 14.96
N ALA A 55 8.43 -1.57 14.94
CA ALA A 55 9.62 -0.82 14.54
C ALA A 55 9.56 0.61 15.07
N ALA A 56 10.71 1.29 15.09
CA ALA A 56 10.76 2.72 15.33
C ALA A 56 10.15 3.49 14.16
N TYR A 57 9.63 4.68 14.43
CA TYR A 57 8.93 5.49 13.42
C TYR A 57 9.80 5.77 12.20
N ASP A 58 11.10 5.97 12.39
CA ASP A 58 12.05 6.31 11.32
C ASP A 58 12.79 5.09 10.76
N ALA A 59 12.38 3.87 11.12
CA ALA A 59 13.00 2.66 10.61
C ALA A 59 12.83 2.54 9.10
N ASP A 60 13.84 1.95 8.46
CA ASP A 60 13.77 1.61 7.04
C ASP A 60 12.93 0.34 6.89
N LEU A 61 11.73 0.49 6.35
CA LEU A 61 10.74 -0.59 6.24
C LEU A 61 10.45 -0.90 4.78
N PRO A 62 10.19 -2.18 4.43
CA PRO A 62 9.77 -2.52 3.08
C PRO A 62 8.46 -1.81 2.72
N GLU A 63 8.38 -1.27 1.52
CA GLU A 63 7.20 -0.60 1.02
C GLU A 63 6.83 -1.16 -0.35
N LEU A 64 5.53 -1.06 -0.70
CA LEU A 64 5.09 -1.41 -2.02
C LEU A 64 5.73 -0.47 -3.05
N PRO A 65 6.19 -1.01 -4.20
CA PRO A 65 6.73 -0.16 -5.26
C PRO A 65 5.65 0.67 -5.94
N GLU A 66 6.07 1.54 -6.84
CA GLU A 66 5.15 2.22 -7.75
C GLU A 66 4.60 1.21 -8.74
N PRO A 67 3.28 1.22 -9.01
CA PRO A 67 2.71 0.43 -10.09
C PRO A 67 3.12 0.97 -11.46
N ASP A 68 2.83 0.20 -12.52
CA ASP A 68 2.99 0.65 -13.89
C ASP A 68 2.29 2.01 -14.06
N PRO A 69 2.98 3.04 -14.60
CA PRO A 69 2.36 4.36 -14.82
C PRO A 69 1.10 4.32 -15.69
N ASP A 70 0.98 3.34 -16.57
CA ASP A 70 -0.20 3.19 -17.43
C ASP A 70 -1.42 2.66 -16.67
N LEU A 71 -1.21 2.10 -15.49
CA LEU A 71 -2.28 1.56 -14.65
C LEU A 71 -2.92 2.62 -13.74
N VAL A 72 -2.17 3.66 -13.39
CA VAL A 72 -2.60 4.65 -12.39
C VAL A 72 -2.72 6.03 -13.00
N THR A 73 -3.57 6.87 -12.38
CA THR A 73 -3.86 8.21 -12.87
C THR A 73 -2.93 9.28 -12.29
N ARG A 74 -2.19 8.93 -11.23
CA ARG A 74 -1.31 9.85 -10.53
C ARG A 74 -0.29 9.06 -9.71
N ALA A 75 0.69 9.74 -9.15
CA ALA A 75 1.65 9.13 -8.23
C ALA A 75 0.95 8.57 -7.00
N VAL A 76 1.51 7.50 -6.46
CA VAL A 76 1.02 6.88 -5.23
C VAL A 76 1.16 7.86 -4.07
N HIS A 77 0.15 7.91 -3.21
CA HIS A 77 0.21 8.62 -1.94
C HIS A 77 0.72 7.67 -0.86
N ARG A 78 1.65 8.14 -0.03
CA ARG A 78 2.25 7.36 1.06
C ARG A 78 2.19 8.15 2.35
N TRP A 79 1.76 7.49 3.42
CA TRP A 79 1.73 8.07 4.76
C TRP A 79 2.35 7.11 5.75
N ARG A 80 2.90 7.66 6.81
CA ARG A 80 3.45 6.87 7.91
C ARG A 80 2.92 7.42 9.22
N PHE A 81 2.44 6.53 10.07
CA PHE A 81 1.94 6.87 11.40
C PHE A 81 2.50 5.89 12.41
N GLU A 82 2.59 6.31 13.67
CA GLU A 82 2.88 5.37 14.76
C GLU A 82 1.67 5.27 15.69
N THR A 83 1.49 4.11 16.31
CA THR A 83 0.41 3.92 17.28
C THR A 83 0.72 4.72 18.54
N ALA A 84 -0.28 5.40 19.05
CA ALA A 84 -0.15 6.19 20.26
C ALA A 84 -0.48 5.36 21.52
#